data_b5da6cfa3f0c0a3420209705a3ebffb1
#
_entry.id   b5da6cfa3f0c0a3420209705a3ebffb1
#
_cell.length_a   1.000
_cell.length_b   1.000
_cell.length_c   1.000
_cell.angle_alpha   90.00
_cell.angle_beta   90.00
_cell.angle_gamma   90.00
#
_symmetry.space_group_name_H-M   'P 1'
#
loop_
_entity.id
_entity.type
_entity.pdbx_description
1 polymer ?
#
loop_
_entity_poly.entity_id
_entity_poly.type
_entity_poly.pdbx_seq_one_letter_code
_entity_poly.pdbx_strand_id
1 'polypeptide(L)'
;HELERRGHEVWICDLTHSWKPNHVRCDVGKFRQVELLFEEHDFDFVYHAAAEYGRWNGEDYYEDVWWTNAVGTKNMLRMQEKEKFRMIFFGSAEVYGDYDGVMREDVMDTVPIKQMNDYAISKWVNELQIMNSEAMFKTKTVRVRLFNVYGVGEHYTPYRGWIPKIIFKPLHDEPYTVYLGHKRTLEYVEDICRTLANIIDNFKPSRV
;
A
#
# COMPACT_ATOMS: atom_id res chain seq x y z
N HIS A 1 -10.08 -2.96 12.52
CA HIS A 1 -10.35 -2.63 13.94
C HIS A 1 -10.62 -1.14 14.14
N GLU A 2 -9.76 -0.19 13.69
CA GLU A 2 -9.98 1.24 13.96
C GLU A 2 -11.24 1.77 13.27
N LEU A 3 -11.52 1.39 12.04
CA LEU A 3 -12.75 1.76 11.32
C LEU A 3 -13.99 1.13 11.98
N GLU A 4 -13.94 -0.14 12.34
CA GLU A 4 -15.02 -0.82 13.06
C GLU A 4 -15.30 -0.16 14.43
N ARG A 5 -14.22 0.24 15.16
CA ARG A 5 -14.34 0.98 16.41
C ARG A 5 -15.06 2.33 16.24
N ARG A 6 -14.98 2.92 15.06
CA ARG A 6 -15.67 4.17 14.67
C ARG A 6 -17.09 3.93 14.14
N GLY A 7 -17.53 2.68 14.08
CA GLY A 7 -18.90 2.32 13.66
C GLY A 7 -19.07 2.12 12.15
N HIS A 8 -17.98 2.02 11.39
CA HIS A 8 -18.06 1.68 9.97
C HIS A 8 -18.25 0.18 9.78
N GLU A 9 -19.05 -0.21 8.78
CA GLU A 9 -19.08 -1.57 8.27
C GLU A 9 -17.83 -1.79 7.41
N VAL A 10 -17.03 -2.80 7.77
CA VAL A 10 -15.75 -3.06 7.11
C VAL A 10 -15.77 -4.43 6.45
N TRP A 11 -15.45 -4.45 5.16
CA TRP A 11 -15.21 -5.65 4.38
C TRP A 11 -13.71 -5.81 4.11
N ILE A 12 -13.23 -7.03 4.21
CA ILE A 12 -11.81 -7.37 3.96
C ILE A 12 -11.74 -8.24 2.71
N CYS A 13 -10.87 -7.84 1.80
CA CYS A 13 -10.52 -8.60 0.61
C CYS A 13 -9.04 -8.99 0.66
N ASP A 14 -8.74 -10.28 0.53
CA ASP A 14 -7.37 -10.81 0.59
C ASP A 14 -7.25 -12.08 -0.27
N LEU A 15 -6.01 -12.45 -0.63
CA LEU A 15 -5.71 -13.73 -1.27
C LEU A 15 -6.00 -14.91 -0.34
N THR A 16 -5.81 -14.69 0.95
CA THR A 16 -6.00 -15.72 1.98
C THR A 16 -7.48 -15.85 2.33
N HIS A 17 -7.98 -17.07 2.32
CA HIS A 17 -9.34 -17.35 2.79
C HIS A 17 -9.45 -17.15 4.30
N SER A 18 -10.57 -16.59 4.75
CA SER A 18 -10.92 -16.50 6.15
C SER A 18 -12.41 -16.79 6.36
N TRP A 19 -12.76 -17.44 7.47
CA TRP A 19 -14.13 -17.70 7.88
C TRP A 19 -14.75 -16.52 8.66
N LYS A 20 -14.02 -15.39 8.78
CA LYS A 20 -14.56 -14.20 9.43
C LYS A 20 -15.68 -13.62 8.57
N PRO A 21 -16.74 -13.07 9.19
CA PRO A 21 -17.76 -12.33 8.45
C PRO A 21 -17.12 -11.15 7.70
N ASN A 22 -17.75 -10.74 6.62
CA ASN A 22 -17.28 -9.63 5.78
C ASN A 22 -15.84 -9.82 5.24
N HIS A 23 -15.47 -11.07 4.95
CA HIS A 23 -14.19 -11.40 4.35
C HIS A 23 -14.39 -12.11 3.02
N VAL A 24 -13.85 -11.53 1.95
CA VAL A 24 -13.92 -12.09 0.59
C VAL A 24 -12.53 -12.47 0.11
N ARG A 25 -12.37 -13.70 -0.36
CA ARG A 25 -11.14 -14.11 -1.04
C ARG A 25 -11.13 -13.53 -2.45
N CYS A 26 -10.16 -12.67 -2.73
CA CYS A 26 -10.03 -12.02 -4.03
C CYS A 26 -8.57 -11.74 -4.35
N ASP A 27 -8.15 -12.13 -5.55
CA ASP A 27 -6.88 -11.71 -6.16
C ASP A 27 -7.13 -10.44 -6.96
N VAL A 28 -6.60 -9.31 -6.49
CA VAL A 28 -6.76 -8.00 -7.16
C VAL A 28 -6.15 -7.98 -8.57
N GLY A 29 -5.17 -8.85 -8.85
CA GLY A 29 -4.63 -9.05 -10.20
C GLY A 29 -5.61 -9.69 -11.18
N LYS A 30 -6.72 -10.25 -10.70
CA LYS A 30 -7.76 -10.90 -11.51
C LYS A 30 -8.98 -10.02 -11.63
N PHE A 31 -9.09 -9.25 -12.71
CA PHE A 31 -10.18 -8.28 -12.87
C PHE A 31 -11.59 -8.86 -12.60
N ARG A 32 -11.86 -10.09 -13.07
CA ARG A 32 -13.17 -10.74 -12.85
C ARG A 32 -13.49 -10.94 -11.37
N GLN A 33 -12.49 -11.22 -10.53
CA GLN A 33 -12.71 -11.38 -9.08
C GLN A 33 -13.00 -10.02 -8.42
N VAL A 34 -12.28 -8.98 -8.84
CA VAL A 34 -12.53 -7.60 -8.39
C VAL A 34 -13.93 -7.14 -8.82
N GLU A 35 -14.30 -7.37 -10.08
CA GLU A 35 -15.60 -7.02 -10.63
C GLU A 35 -16.74 -7.67 -9.83
N LEU A 36 -16.65 -8.98 -9.54
CA LEU A 36 -17.65 -9.69 -8.73
C LEU A 36 -17.82 -9.09 -7.34
N LEU A 37 -16.73 -8.67 -6.70
CA LEU A 37 -16.79 -8.03 -5.38
C LEU A 37 -17.65 -6.76 -5.41
N PHE A 38 -17.55 -5.96 -6.46
CA PHE A 38 -18.34 -4.74 -6.66
C PHE A 38 -19.72 -4.98 -7.28
N GLU A 39 -19.97 -6.14 -7.88
CA GLU A 39 -21.32 -6.55 -8.27
C GLU A 39 -22.16 -6.97 -7.06
N GLU A 40 -21.52 -7.48 -6.00
CA GLU A 40 -22.20 -7.97 -4.81
C GLU A 40 -22.30 -6.92 -3.68
N HIS A 41 -21.44 -5.89 -3.71
CA HIS A 41 -21.33 -4.90 -2.63
C HIS A 41 -21.06 -3.50 -3.16
N ASP A 42 -21.73 -2.52 -2.55
CA ASP A 42 -21.46 -1.10 -2.74
C ASP A 42 -20.54 -0.58 -1.64
N PHE A 43 -19.45 0.12 -2.02
CA PHE A 43 -18.49 0.68 -1.09
C PHE A 43 -18.38 2.21 -1.23
N ASP A 44 -18.51 2.94 -0.13
CA ASP A 44 -18.23 4.38 -0.09
C ASP A 44 -16.74 4.68 -0.19
N PHE A 45 -15.93 3.84 0.48
CA PHE A 45 -14.48 3.97 0.58
C PHE A 45 -13.78 2.64 0.35
N VAL A 46 -12.64 2.70 -0.32
CA VAL A 46 -11.74 1.56 -0.50
C VAL A 46 -10.34 1.92 -0.02
N TYR A 47 -9.83 1.18 0.94
CA TYR A 47 -8.43 1.21 1.34
C TYR A 47 -7.66 0.17 0.51
N HIS A 48 -7.01 0.63 -0.55
CA HIS A 48 -6.26 -0.27 -1.44
C HIS A 48 -4.86 -0.54 -0.89
N ALA A 49 -4.78 -1.53 0.00
CA ALA A 49 -3.55 -1.98 0.65
C ALA A 49 -2.97 -3.25 0.02
N ALA A 50 -3.73 -3.93 -0.84
CA ALA A 50 -3.28 -5.16 -1.51
C ALA A 50 -2.04 -4.89 -2.36
N ALA A 51 -0.93 -5.52 -2.02
CA ALA A 51 0.35 -5.36 -2.71
C ALA A 51 1.32 -6.48 -2.36
N GLU A 52 2.17 -6.84 -3.30
CA GLU A 52 3.46 -7.45 -3.00
C GLU A 52 4.43 -6.37 -2.53
N TYR A 53 5.24 -6.66 -1.52
CA TYR A 53 6.02 -5.68 -0.78
C TYR A 53 7.51 -6.00 -0.73
N GLY A 54 8.31 -4.95 -0.65
CA GLY A 54 9.72 -5.01 -0.32
C GLY A 54 10.65 -5.24 -1.51
N ARG A 55 11.83 -4.66 -1.38
CA ARG A 55 12.84 -4.66 -2.43
C ARG A 55 13.24 -6.08 -2.85
N TRP A 56 13.67 -6.90 -1.88
CA TRP A 56 14.18 -8.25 -2.17
C TRP A 56 13.12 -9.17 -2.74
N ASN A 57 11.88 -9.07 -2.27
CA ASN A 57 10.76 -9.80 -2.84
C ASN A 57 10.52 -9.37 -4.30
N GLY A 58 10.63 -8.07 -4.59
CA GLY A 58 10.48 -7.56 -5.95
C GLY A 58 11.60 -7.96 -6.90
N GLU A 59 12.83 -8.13 -6.39
CA GLU A 59 13.95 -8.59 -7.20
C GLU A 59 13.86 -10.10 -7.48
N ASP A 60 13.43 -10.90 -6.49
CA ASP A 60 13.32 -12.36 -6.63
C ASP A 60 12.03 -12.81 -7.37
N TYR A 61 10.94 -12.06 -7.19
CA TYR A 61 9.59 -12.39 -7.70
C TYR A 61 8.95 -11.18 -8.40
N TYR A 62 9.64 -10.59 -9.36
CA TYR A 62 9.21 -9.36 -10.04
C TYR A 62 7.85 -9.52 -10.75
N GLU A 63 7.55 -10.69 -11.30
CA GLU A 63 6.28 -10.94 -11.98
C GLU A 63 5.10 -10.79 -11.02
N ASP A 64 5.19 -11.33 -9.82
CA ASP A 64 4.15 -11.22 -8.80
C ASP A 64 3.98 -9.77 -8.34
N VAL A 65 5.09 -9.05 -8.17
CA VAL A 65 5.09 -7.61 -7.84
C VAL A 65 4.38 -6.80 -8.92
N TRP A 66 4.73 -7.00 -10.17
CA TRP A 66 4.09 -6.27 -11.28
C TRP A 66 2.62 -6.63 -11.41
N TRP A 67 2.29 -7.91 -11.31
CA TRP A 67 0.92 -8.39 -11.43
C TRP A 67 0.03 -7.86 -10.31
N THR A 68 0.45 -8.02 -9.07
CA THR A 68 -0.34 -7.58 -7.92
C THR A 68 -0.38 -6.05 -7.82
N ASN A 69 0.78 -5.38 -7.90
CA ASN A 69 0.83 -3.94 -7.69
C ASN A 69 0.29 -3.16 -8.89
N ALA A 70 0.85 -3.36 -10.09
CA ALA A 70 0.51 -2.53 -11.23
C ALA A 70 -0.84 -2.94 -11.87
N VAL A 71 -1.02 -4.23 -12.15
CA VAL A 71 -2.28 -4.72 -12.75
C VAL A 71 -3.41 -4.69 -11.72
N GLY A 72 -3.16 -5.08 -10.48
CA GLY A 72 -4.15 -5.01 -9.40
C GLY A 72 -4.65 -3.60 -9.15
N THR A 73 -3.75 -2.61 -9.07
CA THR A 73 -4.15 -1.20 -8.96
C THR A 73 -4.96 -0.74 -10.18
N LYS A 74 -4.57 -1.15 -11.39
CA LYS A 74 -5.37 -0.80 -12.58
C LYS A 74 -6.77 -1.40 -12.54
N ASN A 75 -6.91 -2.63 -12.05
CA ASN A 75 -8.21 -3.27 -11.87
C ASN A 75 -9.10 -2.51 -10.87
N MET A 76 -8.52 -2.07 -9.73
CA MET A 76 -9.24 -1.24 -8.76
C MET A 76 -9.64 0.11 -9.35
N LEU A 77 -8.77 0.76 -10.13
CA LEU A 77 -9.09 2.01 -10.81
C LEU A 77 -10.23 1.87 -11.82
N ARG A 78 -10.29 0.76 -12.58
CA ARG A 78 -11.42 0.49 -13.49
C ARG A 78 -12.73 0.41 -12.73
N MET A 79 -12.75 -0.20 -11.55
CA MET A 79 -13.95 -0.22 -10.73
C MET A 79 -14.24 1.17 -10.14
N GLN A 80 -13.22 1.91 -9.70
CA GLN A 80 -13.40 3.28 -9.21
C GLN A 80 -13.94 4.23 -10.32
N GLU A 81 -13.50 4.05 -11.55
CA GLU A 81 -14.00 4.79 -12.72
C GLU A 81 -15.49 4.53 -12.96
N LYS A 82 -15.96 3.32 -12.67
CA LYS A 82 -17.37 2.90 -12.83
C LYS A 82 -18.22 3.26 -11.61
N GLU A 83 -17.83 2.83 -10.43
CA GLU A 83 -18.63 2.88 -9.19
C GLU A 83 -18.43 4.18 -8.38
N LYS A 84 -17.40 4.99 -8.70
CA LYS A 84 -17.14 6.32 -8.11
C LYS A 84 -16.87 6.34 -6.61
N PHE A 85 -16.48 5.24 -5.99
CA PHE A 85 -16.03 5.22 -4.59
C PHE A 85 -14.78 6.10 -4.37
N ARG A 86 -14.56 6.48 -3.12
CA ARG A 86 -13.35 7.20 -2.70
C ARG A 86 -12.26 6.20 -2.34
N MET A 87 -11.04 6.42 -2.82
CA MET A 87 -9.95 5.48 -2.57
C MET A 87 -8.86 6.10 -1.70
N ILE A 88 -8.33 5.32 -0.77
CA ILE A 88 -7.08 5.58 -0.09
C ILE A 88 -6.07 4.54 -0.60
N PHE A 89 -5.08 5.01 -1.36
CA PHE A 89 -4.05 4.16 -1.95
C PHE A 89 -2.81 4.12 -1.07
N PHE A 90 -2.34 2.92 -0.78
CA PHE A 90 -1.12 2.68 -0.02
C PHE A 90 0.11 2.69 -0.93
N GLY A 91 0.68 3.89 -1.10
CA GLY A 91 1.98 4.11 -1.72
C GLY A 91 3.13 3.72 -0.80
N SER A 92 4.32 4.16 -1.14
CA SER A 92 5.52 3.86 -0.38
C SER A 92 6.54 5.00 -0.47
N ALA A 93 7.27 5.25 0.60
CA ALA A 93 8.43 6.16 0.58
C ALA A 93 9.56 5.66 -0.33
N GLU A 94 9.56 4.40 -0.74
CA GLU A 94 10.53 3.86 -1.72
C GLU A 94 10.44 4.58 -3.08
N VAL A 95 9.35 5.27 -3.40
CA VAL A 95 9.24 6.06 -4.62
C VAL A 95 10.23 7.23 -4.68
N TYR A 96 10.72 7.69 -3.52
CA TYR A 96 11.75 8.73 -3.45
C TYR A 96 13.15 8.24 -3.86
N GLY A 97 13.34 6.96 -4.08
CA GLY A 97 14.51 6.35 -4.74
C GLY A 97 15.85 6.86 -4.26
N ASP A 98 16.60 7.47 -5.18
CA ASP A 98 17.95 8.03 -4.96
C ASP A 98 17.94 9.50 -4.47
N TYR A 99 16.78 10.06 -4.14
CA TYR A 99 16.68 11.42 -3.63
C TYR A 99 17.27 11.53 -2.23
N ASP A 100 18.21 12.46 -2.02
CA ASP A 100 18.96 12.66 -0.77
C ASP A 100 18.49 13.90 0.02
N GLY A 101 17.49 14.62 -0.47
CA GLY A 101 16.93 15.80 0.19
C GLY A 101 15.80 15.48 1.16
N VAL A 102 15.10 16.54 1.60
CA VAL A 102 13.90 16.38 2.44
C VAL A 102 12.76 15.81 1.59
N MET A 103 12.31 14.62 1.94
CA MET A 103 11.22 13.92 1.24
C MET A 103 9.88 14.60 1.54
N ARG A 104 9.50 15.52 0.67
CA ARG A 104 8.17 16.17 0.68
C ARG A 104 7.34 15.58 -0.44
N GLU A 105 6.05 15.71 -0.29
CA GLU A 105 5.10 15.09 -1.23
C GLU A 105 5.24 15.62 -2.66
N ASP A 106 5.58 16.89 -2.83
CA ASP A 106 5.71 17.58 -4.11
C ASP A 106 7.05 17.36 -4.83
N VAL A 107 8.00 16.70 -4.21
CA VAL A 107 9.34 16.47 -4.79
C VAL A 107 9.27 15.76 -6.14
N MET A 108 8.37 14.79 -6.27
CA MET A 108 8.21 14.01 -7.50
C MET A 108 7.74 14.84 -8.70
N ASP A 109 7.14 16.01 -8.46
CA ASP A 109 6.67 16.92 -9.51
C ASP A 109 7.79 17.79 -10.10
N THR A 110 8.88 17.98 -9.35
CA THR A 110 9.92 18.96 -9.66
C THR A 110 11.31 18.38 -9.83
N VAL A 111 11.57 17.18 -9.29
CA VAL A 111 12.88 16.55 -9.31
C VAL A 111 12.78 15.20 -10.04
N PRO A 112 13.62 14.96 -11.07
CA PRO A 112 13.72 13.63 -11.67
C PRO A 112 14.37 12.67 -10.65
N ILE A 113 13.62 11.65 -10.25
CA ILE A 113 14.01 10.67 -9.26
C ILE A 113 14.14 9.30 -9.92
N LYS A 114 15.18 8.56 -9.56
CA LYS A 114 15.37 7.17 -9.99
C LYS A 114 14.91 6.23 -8.91
N GLN A 115 13.84 5.49 -9.17
CA GLN A 115 13.44 4.40 -8.30
C GLN A 115 14.50 3.29 -8.37
N MET A 116 14.87 2.76 -7.21
CA MET A 116 16.07 1.93 -7.06
C MET A 116 15.78 0.41 -7.15
N ASN A 117 14.53 0.00 -7.35
CA ASN A 117 14.13 -1.40 -7.42
C ASN A 117 12.72 -1.54 -8.03
N ASP A 118 12.36 -2.76 -8.45
CA ASP A 118 11.07 -3.06 -9.09
C ASP A 118 9.86 -2.72 -8.21
N TYR A 119 9.95 -2.95 -6.91
CA TYR A 119 8.89 -2.57 -5.99
C TYR A 119 8.64 -1.06 -5.98
N ALA A 120 9.69 -0.26 -5.86
CA ALA A 120 9.59 1.21 -5.92
C ALA A 120 9.02 1.69 -7.25
N ILE A 121 9.48 1.11 -8.37
CA ILE A 121 8.96 1.40 -9.71
C ILE A 121 7.47 1.06 -9.78
N SER A 122 7.05 -0.12 -9.32
CA SER A 122 5.64 -0.53 -9.33
C SER A 122 4.75 0.42 -8.54
N LYS A 123 5.20 0.89 -7.37
CA LYS A 123 4.47 1.86 -6.56
C LYS A 123 4.38 3.22 -7.24
N TRP A 124 5.43 3.67 -7.91
CA TRP A 124 5.39 4.92 -8.68
C TRP A 124 4.49 4.81 -9.91
N VAL A 125 4.53 3.70 -10.65
CA VAL A 125 3.60 3.43 -11.75
C VAL A 125 2.14 3.49 -11.27
N ASN A 126 1.85 2.99 -10.09
CA ASN A 126 0.51 3.06 -9.52
C ASN A 126 0.06 4.51 -9.26
N GLU A 127 0.94 5.36 -8.74
CA GLU A 127 0.62 6.78 -8.60
C GLU A 127 0.36 7.46 -9.94
N LEU A 128 1.15 7.14 -10.97
CA LEU A 128 0.92 7.63 -12.34
C LEU A 128 -0.45 7.16 -12.90
N GLN A 129 -0.83 5.91 -12.68
CA GLN A 129 -2.13 5.39 -13.08
C GLN A 129 -3.28 6.15 -12.37
N ILE A 130 -3.12 6.42 -11.06
CA ILE A 130 -4.09 7.18 -10.26
C ILE A 130 -4.23 8.60 -10.79
N MET A 131 -3.12 9.31 -11.00
CA MET A 131 -3.14 10.67 -11.57
C MET A 131 -3.81 10.73 -12.94
N ASN A 132 -3.54 9.75 -13.79
CA ASN A 132 -4.22 9.64 -15.08
C ASN A 132 -5.73 9.41 -14.93
N SER A 133 -6.15 8.52 -14.03
CA SER A 133 -7.57 8.25 -13.76
C SER A 133 -8.28 9.48 -13.16
N GLU A 134 -7.62 10.21 -12.27
CA GLU A 134 -8.13 11.48 -11.72
C GLU A 134 -8.33 12.54 -12.83
N ALA A 135 -7.36 12.66 -13.74
CA ALA A 135 -7.43 13.62 -14.84
C ALA A 135 -8.56 13.28 -15.85
N MET A 136 -8.64 12.01 -16.25
CA MET A 136 -9.53 11.55 -17.32
C MET A 136 -10.95 11.25 -16.84
N PHE A 137 -11.11 10.64 -15.67
CA PHE A 137 -12.38 10.10 -15.18
C PHE A 137 -12.90 10.78 -13.92
N LYS A 138 -12.15 11.77 -13.39
CA LYS A 138 -12.51 12.51 -12.17
C LYS A 138 -12.66 11.61 -10.94
N THR A 139 -11.91 10.53 -10.90
CA THR A 139 -11.82 9.67 -9.71
C THR A 139 -11.24 10.45 -8.52
N LYS A 140 -11.48 9.97 -7.31
CA LYS A 140 -11.08 10.66 -6.07
C LYS A 140 -10.22 9.75 -5.22
N THR A 141 -8.92 10.01 -5.18
CA THR A 141 -7.96 9.18 -4.43
C THR A 141 -7.07 10.03 -3.53
N VAL A 142 -6.86 9.54 -2.31
CA VAL A 142 -5.76 10.00 -1.44
C VAL A 142 -4.61 9.01 -1.58
N ARG A 143 -3.44 9.49 -1.96
CA ARG A 143 -2.21 8.69 -2.05
C ARG A 143 -1.40 8.90 -0.78
N VAL A 144 -1.13 7.84 -0.03
CA VAL A 144 -0.30 7.90 1.18
C VAL A 144 1.02 7.17 0.94
N ARG A 145 2.14 7.82 1.22
CA ARG A 145 3.48 7.23 1.10
C ARG A 145 3.98 6.84 2.47
N LEU A 146 3.72 5.58 2.85
CA LEU A 146 4.15 5.03 4.14
C LEU A 146 5.65 4.77 4.13
N PHE A 147 6.28 5.07 5.27
CA PHE A 147 7.67 4.72 5.54
C PHE A 147 7.77 3.30 6.14
N ASN A 148 8.55 3.11 7.19
CA ASN A 148 8.74 1.79 7.78
C ASN A 148 7.71 1.58 8.90
N VAL A 149 6.53 1.12 8.53
CA VAL A 149 5.47 0.78 9.50
C VAL A 149 5.85 -0.51 10.21
N TYR A 150 5.70 -0.52 11.54
CA TYR A 150 5.97 -1.67 12.37
C TYR A 150 4.90 -1.81 13.46
N GLY A 151 4.77 -2.99 14.03
CA GLY A 151 3.89 -3.21 15.18
C GLY A 151 3.23 -4.58 15.20
N VAL A 152 2.15 -4.67 15.99
CA VAL A 152 1.41 -5.91 16.21
C VAL A 152 0.85 -6.45 14.88
N GLY A 153 1.04 -7.74 14.65
CA GLY A 153 0.61 -8.41 13.41
C GLY A 153 1.70 -8.54 12.36
N GLU A 154 2.87 -7.92 12.55
CA GLU A 154 4.01 -8.12 11.67
C GLU A 154 4.78 -9.38 12.07
N HIS A 155 4.92 -10.31 11.13
CA HIS A 155 5.67 -11.55 11.33
C HIS A 155 7.01 -11.51 10.61
N TYR A 156 8.03 -12.17 11.18
CA TYR A 156 9.31 -12.32 10.53
C TYR A 156 9.19 -13.17 9.26
N THR A 157 9.77 -12.64 8.19
CA THR A 157 10.11 -13.40 6.96
C THR A 157 11.45 -12.87 6.42
N PRO A 158 12.15 -13.62 5.55
CA PRO A 158 13.37 -13.11 4.90
C PRO A 158 13.17 -11.81 4.13
N TYR A 159 11.95 -11.55 3.65
CA TYR A 159 11.58 -10.39 2.84
C TYR A 159 11.04 -9.19 3.64
N ARG A 160 10.67 -9.40 4.90
CA ARG A 160 10.18 -8.32 5.77
C ARG A 160 11.28 -7.29 6.10
N GLY A 161 10.84 -6.12 6.54
CA GLY A 161 11.68 -5.02 6.97
C GLY A 161 12.67 -5.39 8.08
N TRP A 162 13.53 -4.46 8.40
CA TRP A 162 14.62 -4.71 9.34
C TRP A 162 14.17 -4.90 10.79
N ILE A 163 13.03 -4.30 11.22
CA ILE A 163 12.56 -4.42 12.60
C ILE A 163 12.24 -5.87 12.99
N PRO A 164 11.42 -6.63 12.24
CA PRO A 164 11.24 -8.05 12.54
C PRO A 164 12.54 -8.83 12.54
N LYS A 165 13.50 -8.48 11.66
CA LYS A 165 14.81 -9.15 11.59
C LYS A 165 15.65 -8.93 12.83
N ILE A 166 15.74 -7.70 13.33
CA ILE A 166 16.55 -7.39 14.54
C ILE A 166 15.89 -7.88 15.83
N ILE A 167 14.62 -8.22 15.80
CA ILE A 167 13.94 -8.86 16.93
C ILE A 167 14.09 -10.39 16.84
N PHE A 168 13.74 -10.97 15.72
CA PHE A 168 13.70 -12.42 15.53
C PHE A 168 15.09 -13.07 15.63
N LYS A 169 16.06 -12.54 14.88
CA LYS A 169 17.37 -13.16 14.77
C LYS A 169 18.13 -13.28 16.10
N PRO A 170 18.24 -12.22 16.92
CA PRO A 170 18.88 -12.35 18.24
C PRO A 170 18.14 -13.29 19.19
N LEU A 171 16.79 -13.34 19.11
CA LEU A 171 16.02 -14.28 19.94
C LEU A 171 16.24 -15.75 19.57
N HIS A 172 16.80 -16.01 18.38
CA HIS A 172 17.12 -17.36 17.88
C HIS A 172 18.64 -17.59 17.76
N ASP A 173 19.46 -16.75 18.38
CA ASP A 173 20.93 -16.80 18.31
C ASP A 173 21.47 -16.76 16.87
N GLU A 174 20.73 -16.11 15.94
CA GLU A 174 21.14 -15.94 14.55
C GLU A 174 21.89 -14.62 14.34
N PRO A 175 22.97 -14.61 13.54
CA PRO A 175 23.65 -13.39 13.17
C PRO A 175 22.77 -12.48 12.31
N TYR A 176 22.90 -11.16 12.51
CA TYR A 176 22.24 -10.16 11.69
C TYR A 176 23.17 -9.02 11.33
N THR A 177 22.90 -8.40 10.18
CA THR A 177 23.72 -7.28 9.67
C THR A 177 23.16 -5.95 10.16
N VAL A 178 24.03 -5.12 10.73
CA VAL A 178 23.71 -3.74 11.12
C VAL A 178 24.42 -2.77 10.19
N TYR A 179 23.69 -1.84 9.60
CA TYR A 179 24.22 -0.77 8.78
C TYR A 179 24.43 0.47 9.64
N LEU A 180 25.68 0.79 9.96
CA LEU A 180 26.03 1.95 10.80
C LEU A 180 25.82 3.26 10.03
N GLY A 181 25.33 4.28 10.75
CA GLY A 181 25.14 5.62 10.20
C GLY A 181 23.87 5.80 9.36
N HIS A 182 23.10 4.75 9.08
CA HIS A 182 21.82 4.86 8.40
C HIS A 182 20.72 5.37 9.33
N LYS A 183 19.91 6.29 8.82
CA LYS A 183 18.71 6.79 9.50
C LYS A 183 17.46 6.24 8.82
N ARG A 184 16.46 5.91 9.60
CA ARG A 184 15.16 5.43 9.11
C ARG A 184 14.03 6.11 9.87
N THR A 185 13.00 6.51 9.15
CA THR A 185 11.72 6.92 9.75
C THR A 185 10.93 5.67 10.07
N LEU A 186 10.44 5.59 11.30
CA LEU A 186 9.65 4.48 11.82
C LEU A 186 8.27 4.98 12.21
N GLU A 187 7.24 4.22 11.88
CA GLU A 187 5.85 4.56 12.11
C GLU A 187 5.15 3.39 12.82
N TYR A 188 4.64 3.66 14.03
CA TYR A 188 3.91 2.62 14.76
C TYR A 188 2.52 2.40 14.14
N VAL A 189 2.17 1.14 13.92
CA VAL A 189 0.97 0.77 13.13
C VAL A 189 -0.33 1.35 13.66
N GLU A 190 -0.51 1.44 14.99
CA GLU A 190 -1.75 2.00 15.55
C GLU A 190 -1.87 3.51 15.32
N ASP A 191 -0.74 4.25 15.35
CA ASP A 191 -0.73 5.68 15.06
C ASP A 191 -1.09 5.94 13.60
N ILE A 192 -0.52 5.15 12.69
CA ILE A 192 -0.85 5.19 11.26
C ILE A 192 -2.32 4.83 11.04
N CYS A 193 -2.82 3.76 11.65
CA CYS A 193 -4.23 3.36 11.49
C CYS A 193 -5.20 4.45 11.95
N ARG A 194 -4.91 5.15 13.07
CA ARG A 194 -5.72 6.29 13.52
C ARG A 194 -5.70 7.44 12.51
N THR A 195 -4.51 7.76 12.00
CA THR A 195 -4.34 8.82 10.99
C THR A 195 -5.06 8.49 9.69
N LEU A 196 -4.90 7.27 9.19
CA LEU A 196 -5.57 6.80 7.98
C LEU A 196 -7.10 6.79 8.13
N ALA A 197 -7.61 6.41 9.30
CA ALA A 197 -9.05 6.42 9.57
C ALA A 197 -9.62 7.84 9.59
N ASN A 198 -8.86 8.86 10.00
CA ASN A 198 -9.28 10.26 9.95
C ASN A 198 -9.51 10.78 8.51
N ILE A 199 -8.94 10.12 7.50
CA ILE A 199 -9.12 10.52 6.10
C ILE A 199 -10.59 10.42 5.69
N ILE A 200 -11.34 9.45 6.21
CA ILE A 200 -12.78 9.30 5.90
C ILE A 200 -13.55 10.57 6.28
N ASP A 201 -13.29 11.10 7.46
CA ASP A 201 -14.00 12.27 8.00
C ASP A 201 -13.65 13.57 7.26
N ASN A 202 -12.43 13.64 6.70
CA ASN A 202 -11.87 14.83 6.06
C ASN A 202 -11.29 14.51 4.68
N PHE A 203 -11.97 13.69 3.91
CA PHE A 203 -11.48 13.23 2.63
C PHE A 203 -11.26 14.38 1.63
N LYS A 204 -10.00 14.58 1.27
CA LYS A 204 -9.59 15.52 0.21
C LYS A 204 -8.66 14.78 -0.75
N PRO A 205 -9.04 14.60 -2.02
CA PRO A 205 -8.14 14.05 -3.01
C PRO A 205 -6.83 14.83 -2.99
N SER A 206 -5.72 14.13 -2.82
CA SER A 206 -4.41 14.76 -2.77
C SER A 206 -3.70 14.58 -4.10
N ARG A 207 -2.99 15.63 -4.51
CA ARG A 207 -2.09 15.60 -5.67
C ARG A 207 -0.71 15.05 -5.32
N VAL A 208 -0.58 14.49 -4.17
CA VAL A 208 0.72 13.97 -3.73
C VAL A 208 1.05 12.68 -4.38
#